data_f67ced9a40bf9470c0e9c5bc8321b5f8
#
_entry.id   f67ced9a40bf9470c0e9c5bc8321b5f8
#
_cell.length_a   1.000
_cell.length_b   1.000
_cell.length_c   1.000
_cell.angle_alpha   90.00
_cell.angle_beta   90.00
_cell.angle_gamma   90.00
#
_symmetry.space_group_name_H-M   'P 1'
#
loop_
_entity.id
_entity.type
_entity.pdbx_description
1 polymer ?
#
loop_
_entity_poly.entity_id
_entity_poly.type
_entity_poly.pdbx_seq_one_letter_code
_entity_poly.pdbx_strand_id
1 'polypeptide(L)'
;MKIGIVTYWKSVNNYGEQLQNLALQEYLKGLGHDPFLIRYDYENDTIYGSKPLPVRLLRACNPKRLIMYFKSKGENKKRNRDNLLHPRGFEDFRNRHLSMSRVYSSIEDLRRDPPEADVYVTGSDQVWNTFEGSLSEMRNRMSAFFLDFGKEGV
;
A
#
# COMPACT_ATOMS: atom_id res chain seq x y z
N MET A 1 24.46 5.21 -0.68
CA MET A 1 23.70 4.10 -1.26
C MET A 1 22.29 4.58 -1.56
N LYS A 2 21.72 4.15 -2.66
CA LYS A 2 20.32 4.38 -3.02
C LYS A 2 19.45 3.29 -2.39
N ILE A 3 18.48 3.66 -1.55
CA ILE A 3 17.69 2.71 -0.74
C ILE A 3 16.22 2.80 -1.11
N GLY A 4 15.67 1.71 -1.67
CA GLY A 4 14.26 1.60 -1.97
C GLY A 4 13.46 1.08 -0.77
N ILE A 5 12.48 1.83 -0.29
CA ILE A 5 11.67 1.49 0.89
C ILE A 5 10.29 1.04 0.43
N VAL A 6 9.89 -0.18 0.82
CA VAL A 6 8.53 -0.71 0.60
C VAL A 6 7.76 -0.67 1.91
N THR A 7 6.67 0.06 1.95
CA THR A 7 5.78 0.14 3.12
C THR A 7 4.40 0.67 2.71
N TYR A 8 3.48 0.77 3.66
CA TYR A 8 2.23 1.49 3.42
C TYR A 8 2.48 2.98 3.20
N TRP A 9 1.85 3.56 2.18
CA TRP A 9 2.12 4.95 1.80
C TRP A 9 0.87 5.76 1.40
N LYS A 10 -0.22 5.06 1.04
CA LYS A 10 -1.38 5.66 0.36
C LYS A 10 -2.46 6.18 1.31
N SER A 11 -2.30 5.99 2.61
CA SER A 11 -3.30 6.42 3.59
C SER A 11 -3.62 7.91 3.48
N VAL A 12 -4.91 8.23 3.56
CA VAL A 12 -5.44 9.60 3.57
C VAL A 12 -5.93 10.03 4.96
N ASN A 13 -5.79 9.15 5.96
CA ASN A 13 -6.31 9.36 7.32
C ASN A 13 -5.34 8.96 8.43
N ASN A 14 -4.16 8.46 8.10
CA ASN A 14 -3.18 7.97 9.07
C ASN A 14 -1.94 8.88 9.09
N TYR A 15 -1.92 9.83 10.02
CA TYR A 15 -0.76 10.71 10.21
C TYR A 15 0.49 9.92 10.63
N GLY A 16 0.33 8.86 11.44
CA GLY A 16 1.43 8.00 11.88
C GLY A 16 2.19 7.40 10.71
N GLU A 17 1.48 6.86 9.72
CA GLU A 17 2.07 6.32 8.48
C GLU A 17 2.91 7.36 7.73
N GLN A 18 2.38 8.58 7.57
CA GLN A 18 3.09 9.64 6.86
C GLN A 18 4.36 10.09 7.61
N LEU A 19 4.25 10.25 8.92
CA LEU A 19 5.38 10.65 9.76
C LEU A 19 6.44 9.54 9.86
N GLN A 20 6.03 8.28 9.89
CA GLN A 20 6.96 7.14 9.89
C GLN A 20 7.75 7.09 8.58
N ASN A 21 7.10 7.28 7.43
CA ASN A 21 7.76 7.33 6.13
C ASN A 21 8.75 8.49 6.04
N LEU A 22 8.39 9.65 6.54
CA LEU A 22 9.29 10.80 6.60
C LEU A 22 10.47 10.54 7.52
N ALA A 23 10.20 10.09 8.76
CA ALA A 23 11.23 9.85 9.75
C ALA A 23 12.27 8.81 9.28
N LEU A 24 11.82 7.73 8.63
CA LEU A 24 12.72 6.72 8.08
C LEU A 24 13.60 7.30 6.95
N GLN A 25 13.03 8.08 6.04
CA GLN A 25 13.82 8.71 4.98
C GLN A 25 14.82 9.73 5.56
N GLU A 26 14.40 10.59 6.48
CA GLU A 26 15.29 11.57 7.10
C GLU A 26 16.42 10.91 7.92
N TYR A 27 16.11 9.82 8.61
CA TYR A 27 17.11 9.04 9.31
C TYR A 27 18.18 8.47 8.36
N LEU A 28 17.75 7.85 7.26
CA LEU A 28 18.67 7.27 6.28
C LEU A 28 19.45 8.34 5.52
N LYS A 29 18.86 9.51 5.23
CA LYS A 29 19.56 10.67 4.67
C LYS A 29 20.63 11.18 5.64
N GLY A 30 20.33 11.24 6.94
CA GLY A 30 21.29 11.63 7.97
C GLY A 30 22.51 10.70 8.07
N LEU A 31 22.36 9.45 7.62
CA LEU A 31 23.45 8.47 7.49
C LEU A 31 24.21 8.57 6.15
N GLY A 32 23.87 9.52 5.29
CA GLY A 32 24.52 9.73 3.98
C GLY A 32 23.99 8.81 2.87
N HIS A 33 22.76 8.30 3.01
CA HIS A 33 22.10 7.49 1.98
C HIS A 33 21.10 8.32 1.17
N ASP A 34 20.63 7.78 0.04
CA ASP A 34 19.60 8.34 -0.82
C ASP A 34 18.33 7.45 -0.78
N PRO A 35 17.48 7.60 0.23
CA PRO A 35 16.27 6.79 0.37
C PRO A 35 15.12 7.32 -0.48
N PHE A 36 14.29 6.40 -1.00
CA PHE A 36 13.04 6.73 -1.66
C PHE A 36 11.98 5.67 -1.38
N LEU A 37 10.72 6.10 -1.36
CA LEU A 37 9.56 5.25 -1.14
C LEU A 37 9.12 4.61 -2.46
N ILE A 38 8.95 3.29 -2.48
CA ILE A 38 8.41 2.55 -3.61
C ILE A 38 6.88 2.57 -3.53
N ARG A 39 6.23 3.23 -4.49
CA ARG A 39 4.78 3.38 -4.51
C ARG A 39 4.09 2.16 -5.13
N TYR A 40 4.10 1.04 -4.42
CA TYR A 40 3.32 -0.13 -4.81
C TYR A 40 1.86 0.01 -4.40
N ASP A 41 0.93 -0.10 -5.37
CA ASP A 41 -0.51 0.04 -5.15
C ASP A 41 -1.15 -1.33 -4.87
N TYR A 42 -0.95 -1.84 -3.68
CA TYR A 42 -1.43 -3.15 -3.22
C TYR A 42 -2.96 -3.28 -3.17
N GLU A 43 -3.69 -2.16 -3.15
CA GLU A 43 -5.16 -2.17 -3.11
C GLU A 43 -5.76 -2.48 -4.48
N ASN A 44 -5.08 -2.11 -5.55
CA ASN A 44 -5.51 -2.32 -6.92
C ASN A 44 -4.87 -3.55 -7.57
N ASP A 45 -3.93 -4.22 -6.90
CA ASP A 45 -3.31 -5.45 -7.39
C ASP A 45 -4.27 -6.65 -7.25
N THR A 46 -5.26 -6.70 -8.15
CA THR A 46 -6.34 -7.69 -8.16
C THR A 46 -6.15 -8.79 -9.22
N ILE A 47 -4.94 -8.94 -9.76
CA ILE A 47 -4.67 -9.81 -10.92
C ILE A 47 -5.04 -11.28 -10.68
N TYR A 48 -5.18 -11.69 -9.42
CA TYR A 48 -5.57 -13.07 -9.09
C TYR A 48 -6.77 -13.12 -8.14
N GLY A 49 -7.95 -13.37 -8.71
CA GLY A 49 -9.04 -13.97 -7.95
C GLY A 49 -10.29 -13.14 -7.72
N SER A 50 -10.93 -12.69 -8.78
CA SER A 50 -12.37 -12.48 -8.69
C SER A 50 -13.02 -13.84 -8.39
N LYS A 51 -13.54 -14.00 -7.16
CA LYS A 51 -14.24 -15.24 -6.76
C LYS A 51 -15.33 -15.54 -7.78
N PRO A 52 -15.51 -16.81 -8.19
CA PRO A 52 -16.53 -17.18 -9.16
C PRO A 52 -17.92 -16.68 -8.71
N LEU A 53 -18.70 -16.22 -9.67
CA LEU A 53 -20.04 -15.63 -9.49
C LEU A 53 -20.94 -16.36 -8.47
N PRO A 54 -21.01 -17.71 -8.44
CA PRO A 54 -21.88 -18.43 -7.50
C PRO A 54 -21.45 -18.22 -6.03
N VAL A 55 -20.16 -18.14 -5.74
CA VAL A 55 -19.64 -17.89 -4.38
C VAL A 55 -19.92 -16.43 -3.93
N ARG A 56 -19.95 -15.49 -4.88
CA ARG A 56 -20.34 -14.10 -4.59
C ARG A 56 -21.82 -14.00 -4.25
N LEU A 57 -22.68 -14.72 -4.98
CA LEU A 57 -24.12 -14.77 -4.74
C LEU A 57 -24.47 -15.41 -3.40
N LEU A 58 -23.89 -16.56 -3.06
CA LEU A 58 -24.09 -17.22 -1.76
C LEU A 58 -23.64 -16.37 -0.56
N ARG A 59 -22.57 -15.58 -0.72
CA ARG A 59 -22.13 -14.65 0.31
C ARG A 59 -23.02 -13.41 0.44
N ALA A 60 -23.66 -12.98 -0.63
CA ALA A 60 -24.61 -11.86 -0.62
C ALA A 60 -25.91 -12.19 0.13
N CYS A 61 -26.28 -13.48 0.23
CA CYS A 61 -27.49 -13.93 0.93
C CYS A 61 -27.38 -13.92 2.47
N ASN A 62 -26.22 -13.57 3.05
CA ASN A 62 -26.10 -13.49 4.51
C ASN A 62 -26.54 -12.10 5.00
N PRO A 63 -27.67 -11.99 5.74
CA PRO A 63 -28.26 -10.72 6.14
C PRO A 63 -27.31 -9.87 7.05
N LYS A 64 -26.51 -10.52 7.90
CA LYS A 64 -25.55 -9.82 8.75
C LYS A 64 -24.44 -9.15 7.91
N ARG A 65 -23.98 -9.80 6.85
CA ARG A 65 -22.99 -9.23 5.92
C ARG A 65 -23.58 -8.08 5.10
N LEU A 66 -24.83 -8.21 4.70
CA LEU A 66 -25.53 -7.16 3.95
C LEU A 66 -25.65 -5.89 4.81
N ILE A 67 -26.04 -6.03 6.07
CA ILE A 67 -26.10 -4.91 7.03
C ILE A 67 -24.72 -4.28 7.24
N MET A 68 -23.69 -5.10 7.45
CA MET A 68 -22.31 -4.60 7.59
C MET A 68 -21.84 -3.88 6.33
N TYR A 69 -22.16 -4.41 5.14
CA TYR A 69 -21.83 -3.77 3.87
C TYR A 69 -22.49 -2.40 3.72
N PHE A 70 -23.79 -2.29 4.01
CA PHE A 70 -24.49 -1.00 3.92
C PHE A 70 -23.99 0.00 4.99
N LYS A 71 -23.69 -0.47 6.19
CA LYS A 71 -23.09 0.34 7.24
C LYS A 71 -21.72 0.87 6.83
N SER A 72 -20.82 0.00 6.35
CA SER A 72 -19.49 0.38 5.90
C SER A 72 -19.54 1.32 4.68
N LYS A 73 -20.49 1.10 3.77
CA LYS A 73 -20.71 1.99 2.62
C LYS A 73 -21.18 3.38 3.06
N GLY A 74 -22.04 3.45 4.06
CA GLY A 74 -22.48 4.71 4.66
C GLY A 74 -21.35 5.48 5.34
N GLU A 75 -20.55 4.77 6.15
CA GLU A 75 -19.38 5.33 6.83
C GLU A 75 -18.31 5.79 5.81
N ASN A 76 -18.05 5.01 4.78
CA ASN A 76 -17.12 5.39 3.72
C ASN A 76 -17.60 6.63 2.95
N LYS A 77 -18.91 6.72 2.66
CA LYS A 77 -19.49 7.92 2.01
C LYS A 77 -19.35 9.15 2.89
N LYS A 78 -19.60 9.01 4.22
CA LYS A 78 -19.43 10.11 5.18
C LYS A 78 -17.96 10.53 5.25
N ARG A 79 -17.03 9.58 5.35
CA ARG A 79 -15.59 9.83 5.40
C ARG A 79 -15.08 10.49 4.12
N ASN A 80 -15.52 10.03 2.95
CA ASN A 80 -15.14 10.63 1.67
C ASN A 80 -15.66 12.07 1.55
N ARG A 81 -16.89 12.32 2.02
CA ARG A 81 -17.45 13.68 2.06
C ARG A 81 -16.66 14.58 3.02
N ASP A 82 -16.30 14.07 4.20
CA ASP A 82 -15.48 14.80 5.17
C ASP A 82 -14.10 15.14 4.60
N ASN A 83 -13.45 14.20 3.92
CA ASN A 83 -12.17 14.42 3.26
C ASN A 83 -12.25 15.44 2.10
N LEU A 84 -13.38 15.51 1.41
CA LEU A 84 -13.61 16.52 0.36
C LEU A 84 -13.83 17.92 0.94
N LEU A 85 -14.55 18.01 2.07
CA LEU A 85 -14.83 19.29 2.74
C LEU A 85 -13.61 19.79 3.53
N HIS A 86 -12.81 18.87 4.05
CA HIS A 86 -11.64 19.15 4.88
C HIS A 86 -10.42 18.37 4.36
N PRO A 87 -9.83 18.76 3.21
CA PRO A 87 -8.68 18.06 2.68
C PRO A 87 -7.50 18.17 3.65
N ARG A 88 -6.98 17.01 4.07
CA ARG A 88 -5.92 16.93 5.09
C ARG A 88 -4.52 17.16 4.51
N GLY A 89 -4.40 17.41 3.22
CA GLY A 89 -3.13 17.72 2.57
C GLY A 89 -2.11 16.56 2.55
N PHE A 90 -2.53 15.30 2.71
CA PHE A 90 -1.61 14.15 2.73
C PHE A 90 -0.85 13.97 1.43
N GLU A 91 -1.48 14.21 0.29
CA GLU A 91 -0.84 14.13 -1.01
C GLU A 91 0.20 15.25 -1.18
N ASP A 92 -0.17 16.47 -0.82
CA ASP A 92 0.77 17.60 -0.82
C ASP A 92 1.95 17.37 0.11
N PHE A 93 1.69 16.79 1.30
CA PHE A 93 2.74 16.44 2.24
C PHE A 93 3.71 15.44 1.63
N ARG A 94 3.21 14.34 1.05
CA ARG A 94 4.06 13.33 0.39
C ARG A 94 4.89 13.95 -0.72
N ASN A 95 4.25 14.71 -1.60
CA ASN A 95 4.92 15.33 -2.75
C ASN A 95 6.00 16.34 -2.36
N ARG A 96 5.86 17.01 -1.21
CA ARG A 96 6.83 18.00 -0.74
C ARG A 96 7.96 17.40 0.09
N HIS A 97 7.70 16.34 0.84
CA HIS A 97 8.61 15.87 1.88
C HIS A 97 9.19 14.48 1.65
N LEU A 98 8.60 13.67 0.78
CA LEU A 98 9.06 12.31 0.51
C LEU A 98 9.66 12.19 -0.88
N SER A 99 10.81 11.52 -0.98
CA SER A 99 11.32 11.00 -2.25
C SER A 99 10.53 9.75 -2.61
N MET A 100 10.01 9.66 -3.83
CA MET A 100 9.11 8.58 -4.23
C MET A 100 9.39 8.10 -5.64
N SER A 101 9.21 6.79 -5.88
CA SER A 101 9.24 6.19 -7.22
C SER A 101 7.97 6.55 -8.03
N ARG A 102 7.89 6.07 -9.27
CA ARG A 102 6.61 5.94 -9.98
C ARG A 102 5.65 5.01 -9.21
N VAL A 103 4.37 5.04 -9.57
CA VAL A 103 3.39 4.08 -9.04
C VAL A 103 3.50 2.76 -9.78
N TYR A 104 3.53 1.67 -9.04
CA TYR A 104 3.47 0.30 -9.54
C TYR A 104 2.09 -0.27 -9.25
N SER A 105 1.35 -0.62 -10.30
CA SER A 105 -0.05 -1.05 -10.19
C SER A 105 -0.21 -2.53 -9.83
N SER A 106 0.84 -3.33 -9.99
CA SER A 106 0.85 -4.76 -9.67
C SER A 106 2.24 -5.25 -9.28
N ILE A 107 2.31 -6.43 -8.66
CA ILE A 107 3.58 -7.08 -8.35
C ILE A 107 4.36 -7.46 -9.62
N GLU A 108 3.66 -7.82 -10.69
CA GLU A 108 4.26 -8.12 -11.99
C GLU A 108 4.88 -6.87 -12.63
N ASP A 109 4.24 -5.69 -12.47
CA ASP A 109 4.80 -4.42 -12.92
C ASP A 109 6.08 -4.09 -12.14
N LEU A 110 6.07 -4.32 -10.84
CA LEU A 110 7.22 -4.10 -9.96
C LEU A 110 8.38 -5.08 -10.27
N ARG A 111 8.08 -6.35 -10.59
CA ARG A 111 9.09 -7.35 -10.98
C ARG A 111 9.70 -7.10 -12.35
N ARG A 112 8.87 -6.64 -13.31
CA ARG A 112 9.33 -6.38 -14.68
C ARG A 112 10.28 -5.21 -14.75
N ASP A 113 10.04 -4.17 -13.98
CA ASP A 113 10.81 -2.93 -14.01
C ASP A 113 10.98 -2.39 -12.57
N PRO A 114 11.76 -3.10 -11.72
CA PRO A 114 11.99 -2.67 -10.34
C PRO A 114 12.72 -1.32 -10.34
N PRO A 115 12.42 -0.43 -9.39
CA PRO A 115 13.12 0.84 -9.29
C PRO A 115 14.59 0.59 -8.97
N GLU A 116 15.47 1.31 -9.64
CA GLU A 116 16.91 1.18 -9.41
C GLU A 116 17.29 1.56 -7.97
N ALA A 117 17.91 0.63 -7.25
CA ALA A 117 18.40 0.81 -5.88
C ALA A 117 19.58 -0.12 -5.62
N ASP A 118 20.43 0.25 -4.66
CA ASP A 118 21.52 -0.59 -4.17
C ASP A 118 20.99 -1.61 -3.16
N VAL A 119 19.93 -1.25 -2.43
CA VAL A 119 19.29 -2.07 -1.40
C VAL A 119 17.79 -1.76 -1.34
N TYR A 120 16.99 -2.81 -1.11
CA TYR A 120 15.58 -2.66 -0.78
C TYR A 120 15.35 -2.97 0.70
N VAL A 121 14.47 -2.20 1.33
CA VAL A 121 14.13 -2.32 2.75
C VAL A 121 12.61 -2.30 2.92
N THR A 122 12.11 -3.17 3.77
CA THR A 122 10.70 -3.14 4.18
C THR A 122 10.52 -2.27 5.41
N GLY A 123 9.58 -1.33 5.36
CA GLY A 123 9.24 -0.49 6.51
C GLY A 123 8.61 -1.29 7.65
N SER A 124 8.65 -0.73 8.85
CA SER A 124 8.22 -1.39 10.10
C SER A 124 6.71 -1.33 10.37
N ASP A 125 5.93 -0.67 9.53
CA ASP A 125 4.47 -0.67 9.68
C ASP A 125 3.93 -2.09 9.44
N GLN A 126 2.79 -2.45 9.95
CA GLN A 126 2.17 -3.79 9.98
C GLN A 126 2.11 -4.52 8.62
N VAL A 127 3.16 -4.38 7.81
CA VAL A 127 3.27 -4.90 6.44
C VAL A 127 3.21 -6.42 6.36
N TRP A 128 3.57 -7.11 7.44
CA TRP A 128 3.52 -8.58 7.55
C TRP A 128 2.26 -9.10 8.25
N ASN A 129 1.31 -8.22 8.54
CA ASN A 129 0.05 -8.64 9.14
C ASN A 129 -0.83 -9.36 8.11
N THR A 130 -1.44 -10.47 8.52
CA THR A 130 -2.41 -11.19 7.70
C THR A 130 -3.73 -10.45 7.69
N PHE A 131 -4.01 -9.75 6.60
CA PHE A 131 -5.27 -9.04 6.42
C PHE A 131 -6.38 -9.98 5.92
N GLU A 132 -7.61 -9.62 6.20
CA GLU A 132 -8.77 -10.27 5.59
C GLU A 132 -8.76 -10.04 4.08
N GLY A 133 -8.53 -11.09 3.30
CA GLY A 133 -8.50 -11.05 1.85
C GLY A 133 -8.54 -12.44 1.22
N SER A 134 -8.51 -12.54 -0.09
CA SER A 134 -8.24 -13.80 -0.77
C SER A 134 -6.77 -14.18 -0.62
N LEU A 135 -6.47 -15.49 -0.70
CA LEU A 135 -5.08 -15.96 -0.64
C LEU A 135 -4.18 -15.33 -1.72
N SER A 136 -4.75 -15.03 -2.89
CA SER A 136 -4.03 -14.38 -3.99
C SER A 136 -3.72 -12.91 -3.69
N GLU A 137 -4.68 -12.14 -3.20
CA GLU A 137 -4.45 -10.73 -2.79
C GLU A 137 -3.39 -10.63 -1.70
N MET A 138 -3.46 -11.55 -0.73
CA MET A 138 -2.47 -11.64 0.33
C MET A 138 -1.08 -12.01 -0.22
N ARG A 139 -1.02 -12.97 -1.17
CA ARG A 139 0.24 -13.42 -1.77
C ARG A 139 0.96 -12.29 -2.52
N ASN A 140 0.25 -11.55 -3.37
CA ASN A 140 0.83 -10.44 -4.14
C ASN A 140 1.37 -9.35 -3.21
N ARG A 141 0.60 -8.98 -2.21
CA ARG A 141 1.03 -8.01 -1.20
C ARG A 141 2.25 -8.49 -0.44
N MET A 142 2.23 -9.73 0.03
CA MET A 142 3.36 -10.34 0.75
C MET A 142 4.60 -10.43 -0.14
N SER A 143 4.49 -10.79 -1.41
CA SER A 143 5.62 -10.79 -2.34
C SER A 143 6.32 -9.42 -2.38
N ALA A 144 5.59 -8.32 -2.48
CA ALA A 144 6.18 -6.99 -2.45
C ALA A 144 6.86 -6.67 -1.10
N PHE A 145 6.20 -6.98 0.02
CA PHE A 145 6.75 -6.70 1.35
C PHE A 145 7.87 -7.66 1.79
N PHE A 146 7.98 -8.84 1.17
CA PHE A 146 9.13 -9.74 1.30
C PHE A 146 10.22 -9.48 0.26
N LEU A 147 10.09 -8.39 -0.52
CA LEU A 147 11.08 -7.93 -1.51
C LEU A 147 11.30 -8.93 -2.67
N ASP A 148 10.27 -9.72 -2.99
CA ASP A 148 10.29 -10.71 -4.08
C ASP A 148 10.10 -10.04 -5.47
N PHE A 149 10.88 -8.99 -5.73
CA PHE A 149 10.86 -8.23 -7.00
C PHE A 149 12.23 -7.67 -7.41
N GLY A 150 13.20 -7.68 -6.52
CA GLY A 150 14.53 -7.16 -6.79
C GLY A 150 15.30 -7.98 -7.84
N LYS A 151 16.33 -7.40 -8.43
CA LYS A 151 17.29 -8.16 -9.22
C LYS A 151 18.15 -9.01 -8.28
N GLU A 152 18.63 -10.18 -8.78
CA GLU A 152 19.57 -10.99 -8.02
C GLU A 152 20.81 -10.16 -7.64
N GLY A 153 21.14 -10.13 -6.35
CA GLY A 153 22.30 -9.41 -5.83
C GLY A 153 22.05 -7.98 -5.34
N VAL A 154 20.78 -7.54 -5.28
CA VAL A 154 20.39 -6.25 -4.65
C VAL A 154 19.76 -6.47 -3.30
#